data_3e68c6644c839956940ee8e83582339a
#
_entry.id   3e68c6644c839956940ee8e83582339a
#
_cell.length_a   1.000
_cell.length_b   1.000
_cell.length_c   1.000
_cell.angle_alpha   90.00
_cell.angle_beta   90.00
_cell.angle_gamma   90.00
#
_symmetry.space_group_name_H-M   'P 1'
#
loop_
_entity.id
_entity.type
_entity.pdbx_description
1 polymer ?
#
loop_
_entity_poly.entity_id
_entity_poly.type
_entity_poly.pdbx_seq_one_letter_code
_entity_poly.pdbx_strand_id
1 'polypeptide(L)'
;PVDGNILPTITFDSYEGGRLAGEALIKSGFKKFGIIAGPMVKWEANLRKNGFNDVLKKNGFQIEWEYQGDYSFPSGKAALKNLLEKKIDNMGIFSSNDQMALGFLHAALENSMRIPGDFGMVGYDNMPFSKVFYPKLSTINTDLNLLAETALETLRSMIRNKDYKRTSSTTTLLPVEMVKRRTHTNANKLQSN
;
A
#
# COMPACT_ATOMS: atom_id res chain seq x y z
N PRO A 1 5.57 -16.78 -4.16
CA PRO A 1 5.58 -18.22 -3.91
C PRO A 1 6.91 -18.56 -3.27
N VAL A 2 6.87 -19.26 -2.15
CA VAL A 2 8.10 -19.83 -1.58
C VAL A 2 8.39 -21.05 -2.43
N ASP A 3 9.48 -21.04 -3.18
CA ASP A 3 9.92 -22.20 -3.94
C ASP A 3 9.99 -23.41 -3.01
N GLY A 4 9.31 -24.51 -3.39
CA GLY A 4 9.23 -25.73 -2.60
C GLY A 4 7.99 -25.87 -1.71
N ASN A 5 7.02 -24.96 -1.74
CA ASN A 5 5.75 -25.14 -1.03
C ASN A 5 4.95 -26.30 -1.63
N ILE A 6 4.65 -27.28 -0.79
CA ILE A 6 3.78 -28.43 -1.12
C ILE A 6 2.28 -28.04 -0.97
N LEU A 7 2.01 -26.90 -0.33
CA LEU A 7 0.66 -26.43 -0.01
C LEU A 7 0.24 -25.25 -0.90
N PRO A 8 -1.04 -25.14 -1.23
CA PRO A 8 -1.56 -23.96 -1.93
C PRO A 8 -1.35 -22.70 -1.10
N THR A 9 -1.02 -21.63 -1.78
CA THR A 9 -0.85 -20.30 -1.18
C THR A 9 -1.98 -19.41 -1.65
N ILE A 10 -2.61 -18.68 -0.72
CA ILE A 10 -3.63 -17.69 -1.02
C ILE A 10 -3.09 -16.35 -0.51
N THR A 11 -3.02 -15.35 -1.36
CA THR A 11 -2.51 -14.03 -1.03
C THR A 11 -3.19 -12.96 -1.86
N PHE A 12 -3.13 -11.70 -1.43
CA PHE A 12 -3.60 -10.57 -2.22
C PHE A 12 -2.61 -10.22 -3.32
N ASP A 13 -3.11 -9.66 -4.43
CA ASP A 13 -2.27 -9.13 -5.50
C ASP A 13 -1.57 -7.84 -5.04
N SER A 14 -0.45 -8.05 -4.32
CA SER A 14 0.35 -6.96 -3.77
C SER A 14 0.99 -6.07 -4.84
N TYR A 15 1.32 -6.63 -6.02
CA TYR A 15 1.86 -5.86 -7.14
C TYR A 15 0.78 -4.92 -7.69
N GLU A 16 -0.41 -5.46 -7.95
CA GLU A 16 -1.56 -4.66 -8.41
C GLU A 16 -1.90 -3.55 -7.41
N GLY A 17 -1.85 -3.83 -6.11
CA GLY A 17 -2.10 -2.82 -5.09
C GLY A 17 -1.11 -1.66 -5.14
N GLY A 18 0.19 -1.93 -5.31
CA GLY A 18 1.20 -0.89 -5.53
C GLY A 18 0.93 -0.08 -6.79
N ARG A 19 0.55 -0.76 -7.90
CA ARG A 19 0.21 -0.13 -9.17
C ARG A 19 -0.99 0.82 -9.03
N LEU A 20 -2.06 0.38 -8.35
CA LEU A 20 -3.26 1.20 -8.10
C LEU A 20 -2.97 2.43 -7.24
N ALA A 21 -2.12 2.31 -6.23
CA ALA A 21 -1.69 3.43 -5.40
C ALA A 21 -0.96 4.50 -6.22
N GLY A 22 -0.01 4.07 -7.07
CA GLY A 22 0.71 4.98 -7.97
C GLY A 22 -0.22 5.67 -8.97
N GLU A 23 -1.12 4.92 -9.61
CA GLU A 23 -2.12 5.53 -10.51
C GLU A 23 -2.98 6.59 -9.82
N ALA A 24 -3.43 6.32 -8.59
CA ALA A 24 -4.25 7.25 -7.85
C ALA A 24 -3.51 8.57 -7.59
N LEU A 25 -2.24 8.49 -7.19
CA LEU A 25 -1.40 9.66 -6.93
C LEU A 25 -1.07 10.43 -8.22
N ILE A 26 -0.77 9.74 -9.33
CA ILE A 26 -0.54 10.37 -10.65
C ILE A 26 -1.81 11.09 -11.13
N LYS A 27 -2.97 10.42 -11.07
CA LYS A 27 -4.27 11.00 -11.45
C LYS A 27 -4.64 12.21 -10.58
N SER A 28 -4.17 12.24 -9.35
CA SER A 28 -4.36 13.39 -8.44
C SER A 28 -3.45 14.59 -8.77
N GLY A 29 -2.51 14.43 -9.70
CA GLY A 29 -1.69 15.53 -10.24
C GLY A 29 -0.37 15.73 -9.53
N PHE A 30 0.06 14.83 -8.65
CA PHE A 30 1.41 14.85 -8.10
C PHE A 30 2.45 14.63 -9.19
N LYS A 31 3.64 15.23 -9.01
CA LYS A 31 4.78 15.14 -9.92
C LYS A 31 6.02 14.55 -9.25
N LYS A 32 6.06 14.59 -7.92
CA LYS A 32 7.09 13.96 -7.09
C LYS A 32 6.46 12.79 -6.35
N PHE A 33 7.17 11.69 -6.25
CA PHE A 33 6.63 10.46 -5.67
C PHE A 33 7.61 9.86 -4.66
N GLY A 34 7.05 9.39 -3.56
CA GLY A 34 7.79 8.70 -2.51
C GLY A 34 7.10 7.44 -2.05
N ILE A 35 7.84 6.60 -1.36
CA ILE A 35 7.34 5.36 -0.75
C ILE A 35 7.85 5.19 0.67
N ILE A 36 6.95 4.81 1.56
CA ILE A 36 7.28 4.19 2.84
C ILE A 36 7.17 2.69 2.63
N ALA A 37 8.28 2.05 2.29
CA ALA A 37 8.36 0.63 2.00
C ALA A 37 8.24 -0.21 3.29
N GLY A 38 7.71 -1.41 3.19
CA GLY A 38 7.77 -2.40 4.26
C GLY A 38 9.15 -3.07 4.34
N PRO A 39 9.34 -4.01 5.30
CA PRO A 39 10.57 -4.80 5.40
C PRO A 39 10.84 -5.57 4.11
N MET A 40 11.95 -5.29 3.43
CA MET A 40 12.26 -5.86 2.11
C MET A 40 12.55 -7.36 2.12
N VAL A 41 12.71 -7.96 3.30
CA VAL A 41 12.73 -9.43 3.46
C VAL A 41 11.35 -10.06 3.24
N LYS A 42 10.28 -9.26 3.27
CA LYS A 42 8.91 -9.69 2.99
C LYS A 42 8.64 -9.59 1.49
N TRP A 43 8.24 -10.70 0.90
CA TRP A 43 7.97 -10.79 -0.54
C TRP A 43 6.87 -9.81 -0.98
N GLU A 44 5.79 -9.68 -0.20
CA GLU A 44 4.69 -8.76 -0.47
C GLU A 44 5.12 -7.29 -0.47
N ALA A 45 6.08 -6.91 0.40
CA ALA A 45 6.63 -5.56 0.43
C ALA A 45 7.35 -5.22 -0.88
N ASN A 46 8.12 -6.18 -1.40
CA ASN A 46 8.78 -6.03 -2.70
C ASN A 46 7.78 -5.89 -3.84
N LEU A 47 6.72 -6.71 -3.84
CA LEU A 47 5.69 -6.64 -4.87
C LEU A 47 4.97 -5.28 -4.86
N ARG A 48 4.58 -4.77 -3.68
CA ARG A 48 3.95 -3.44 -3.54
C ARG A 48 4.87 -2.35 -4.10
N LYS A 49 6.15 -2.37 -3.73
CA LYS A 49 7.14 -1.42 -4.25
C LYS A 49 7.31 -1.55 -5.77
N ASN A 50 7.42 -2.76 -6.30
CA ASN A 50 7.60 -2.98 -7.74
C ASN A 50 6.40 -2.47 -8.53
N GLY A 51 5.17 -2.80 -8.14
CA GLY A 51 3.96 -2.31 -8.78
C GLY A 51 3.87 -0.78 -8.79
N PHE A 52 4.20 -0.14 -7.66
CA PHE A 52 4.28 1.31 -7.55
C PHE A 52 5.34 1.91 -8.48
N ASN A 53 6.55 1.39 -8.45
CA ASN A 53 7.67 1.85 -9.27
C ASN A 53 7.38 1.70 -10.77
N ASP A 54 6.82 0.58 -11.19
CA ASP A 54 6.58 0.29 -12.61
C ASP A 54 5.50 1.19 -13.20
N VAL A 55 4.43 1.49 -12.45
CA VAL A 55 3.42 2.45 -12.93
C VAL A 55 3.98 3.87 -13.00
N LEU A 56 4.85 4.27 -12.07
CA LEU A 56 5.54 5.56 -12.14
C LEU A 56 6.41 5.64 -13.39
N LYS A 57 7.27 4.65 -13.62
CA LYS A 57 8.15 4.59 -14.80
C LYS A 57 7.37 4.64 -16.12
N LYS A 58 6.27 3.88 -16.21
CA LYS A 58 5.38 3.88 -17.39
C LYS A 58 4.83 5.28 -17.72
N ASN A 59 4.69 6.14 -16.70
CA ASN A 59 4.19 7.52 -16.84
C ASN A 59 5.30 8.58 -16.83
N GLY A 60 6.58 8.19 -16.96
CA GLY A 60 7.71 9.12 -17.02
C GLY A 60 8.15 9.67 -15.65
N PHE A 61 7.78 9.01 -14.56
CA PHE A 61 8.15 9.38 -13.20
C PHE A 61 9.06 8.33 -12.55
N GLN A 62 9.62 8.68 -11.39
CA GLN A 62 10.42 7.78 -10.57
C GLN A 62 10.13 8.01 -9.08
N ILE A 63 10.56 7.09 -8.23
CA ILE A 63 10.56 7.28 -6.78
C ILE A 63 11.72 8.22 -6.44
N GLU A 64 11.40 9.41 -5.93
CA GLU A 64 12.37 10.44 -5.52
C GLU A 64 12.77 10.31 -4.04
N TRP A 65 11.92 9.68 -3.24
CA TRP A 65 12.16 9.45 -1.84
C TRP A 65 11.67 8.05 -1.43
N GLU A 66 12.50 7.35 -0.71
CA GLU A 66 12.18 6.04 -0.14
C GLU A 66 12.62 5.98 1.31
N TYR A 67 11.73 5.48 2.15
CA TYR A 67 12.01 5.14 3.53
C TYR A 67 11.65 3.68 3.78
N GLN A 68 12.60 2.89 4.28
CA GLN A 68 12.33 1.50 4.65
C GLN A 68 11.81 1.44 6.08
N GLY A 69 10.53 1.12 6.21
CA GLY A 69 9.86 0.92 7.49
C GLY A 69 9.76 -0.55 7.90
N ASP A 70 9.08 -0.77 9.03
CA ASP A 70 8.91 -2.07 9.68
C ASP A 70 7.44 -2.45 9.89
N TYR A 71 6.53 -1.76 9.21
CA TYR A 71 5.06 -1.84 9.35
C TYR A 71 4.48 -1.24 10.63
N SER A 72 5.28 -0.68 11.53
CA SER A 72 4.81 -0.09 12.78
C SER A 72 4.42 1.38 12.64
N PHE A 73 3.55 1.86 13.53
CA PHE A 73 3.21 3.27 13.67
C PHE A 73 4.43 4.17 13.96
N PRO A 74 5.35 3.81 14.91
CA PRO A 74 6.56 4.60 15.12
C PRO A 74 7.44 4.76 13.88
N SER A 75 7.53 3.71 13.06
CA SER A 75 8.26 3.76 11.79
C SER A 75 7.66 4.78 10.82
N GLY A 76 6.34 4.92 10.78
CA GLY A 76 5.68 5.98 10.03
C GLY A 76 6.03 7.38 10.50
N LYS A 77 6.09 7.62 11.83
CA LYS A 77 6.56 8.90 12.39
C LYS A 77 8.02 9.20 11.99
N ALA A 78 8.89 8.19 12.08
CA ALA A 78 10.29 8.34 11.69
C ALA A 78 10.45 8.63 10.18
N ALA A 79 9.56 8.08 9.34
CA ALA A 79 9.54 8.36 7.91
C ALA A 79 9.30 9.84 7.61
N LEU A 80 8.34 10.50 8.30
CA LEU A 80 8.14 11.95 8.14
C LEU A 80 9.40 12.73 8.54
N LYS A 81 9.99 12.42 9.71
CA LYS A 81 11.21 13.10 10.15
C LYS A 81 12.31 13.00 9.08
N ASN A 82 12.54 11.82 8.52
CA ASN A 82 13.50 11.61 7.45
C ASN A 82 13.17 12.43 6.19
N LEU A 83 11.89 12.50 5.80
CA LEU A 83 11.46 13.27 4.63
C LEU A 83 11.73 14.77 4.81
N LEU A 84 11.44 15.32 5.99
CA LEU A 84 11.67 16.74 6.29
C LEU A 84 13.16 17.14 6.21
N GLU A 85 14.07 16.23 6.59
CA GLU A 85 15.52 16.44 6.45
C GLU A 85 15.92 16.57 4.97
N LYS A 86 15.17 15.97 4.04
CA LYS A 86 15.42 16.06 2.58
C LYS A 86 14.87 17.33 1.93
N LYS A 87 14.06 18.14 2.65
CA LYS A 87 13.44 19.36 2.15
C LYS A 87 12.62 19.16 0.86
N ILE A 88 11.96 18.03 0.72
CA ILE A 88 11.09 17.71 -0.41
C ILE A 88 9.65 18.05 -0.02
N ASP A 89 8.95 18.74 -0.88
CA ASP A 89 7.56 19.18 -0.73
C ASP A 89 6.68 18.68 -1.88
N ASN A 90 5.37 18.81 -1.71
CA ASN A 90 4.33 18.50 -2.71
C ASN A 90 4.51 17.12 -3.35
N MET A 91 4.67 16.11 -2.51
CA MET A 91 4.93 14.73 -2.91
C MET A 91 3.70 13.85 -2.69
N GLY A 92 3.40 12.98 -3.66
CA GLY A 92 2.48 11.86 -3.49
C GLY A 92 3.21 10.67 -2.90
N ILE A 93 2.78 10.19 -1.74
CA ILE A 93 3.45 9.14 -0.97
C ILE A 93 2.57 7.88 -0.93
N PHE A 94 3.14 6.74 -1.31
CA PHE A 94 2.57 5.43 -1.05
C PHE A 94 3.18 4.83 0.21
N SER A 95 2.33 4.43 1.16
CA SER A 95 2.76 3.68 2.34
C SER A 95 2.36 2.22 2.20
N SER A 96 3.31 1.31 2.38
CA SER A 96 3.11 -0.14 2.20
C SER A 96 2.13 -0.77 3.20
N ASN A 97 1.69 -0.04 4.24
CA ASN A 97 0.54 -0.38 5.08
C ASN A 97 -0.10 0.86 5.69
N ASP A 98 -1.32 0.71 6.21
CA ASP A 98 -2.07 1.79 6.84
C ASP A 98 -1.46 2.23 8.17
N GLN A 99 -0.78 1.35 8.89
CA GLN A 99 -0.24 1.67 10.21
C GLN A 99 0.94 2.65 10.12
N MET A 100 1.84 2.46 9.16
CA MET A 100 2.90 3.45 8.86
C MET A 100 2.31 4.74 8.29
N ALA A 101 1.30 4.63 7.39
CA ALA A 101 0.60 5.81 6.89
C ALA A 101 0.02 6.64 8.04
N LEU A 102 -0.65 6.01 9.02
CA LEU A 102 -1.19 6.68 10.19
C LEU A 102 -0.11 7.35 11.04
N GLY A 103 1.03 6.67 11.24
CA GLY A 103 2.17 7.24 11.96
C GLY A 103 2.72 8.50 11.27
N PHE A 104 2.84 8.46 9.95
CA PHE A 104 3.25 9.63 9.14
C PHE A 104 2.24 10.77 9.25
N LEU A 105 0.94 10.47 9.06
CA LEU A 105 -0.14 11.47 9.15
C LEU A 105 -0.19 12.12 10.54
N HIS A 106 -0.05 11.33 11.60
CA HIS A 106 -0.02 11.84 12.97
C HIS A 106 1.15 12.82 13.17
N ALA A 107 2.35 12.42 12.76
CA ALA A 107 3.52 13.29 12.86
C ALA A 107 3.39 14.56 11.99
N ALA A 108 2.75 14.47 10.81
CA ALA A 108 2.47 15.62 9.96
C ALA A 108 1.56 16.63 10.65
N LEU A 109 0.50 16.16 11.34
CA LEU A 109 -0.39 17.01 12.13
C LEU A 109 0.35 17.67 13.31
N GLU A 110 1.21 16.94 14.02
CA GLU A 110 2.05 17.49 15.09
C GLU A 110 2.98 18.61 14.59
N ASN A 111 3.37 18.57 13.32
CA ASN A 111 4.19 19.60 12.65
C ASN A 111 3.37 20.62 11.86
N SER A 112 2.05 20.73 12.11
CA SER A 112 1.14 21.68 11.44
C SER A 112 1.11 21.55 9.91
N MET A 113 1.42 20.39 9.37
CA MET A 113 1.41 20.12 7.94
C MET A 113 0.00 19.71 7.47
N ARG A 114 -0.31 20.05 6.24
CA ARG A 114 -1.61 19.78 5.63
C ARG A 114 -1.52 18.55 4.73
N ILE A 115 -2.44 17.61 4.95
CA ILE A 115 -2.64 16.49 4.04
C ILE A 115 -4.11 16.53 3.59
N PRO A 116 -4.34 16.65 2.29
CA PRO A 116 -3.45 16.49 1.14
C PRO A 116 -2.75 17.77 0.63
N GLY A 117 -2.60 18.81 1.42
CA GLY A 117 -2.01 20.09 0.97
C GLY A 117 -0.51 20.00 0.66
N ASP A 118 0.27 19.67 1.67
CA ASP A 118 1.73 19.62 1.56
C ASP A 118 2.21 18.23 1.07
N PHE A 119 1.48 17.16 1.39
CA PHE A 119 1.70 15.81 0.88
C PHE A 119 0.39 15.12 0.56
N GLY A 120 0.37 14.26 -0.46
CA GLY A 120 -0.69 13.28 -0.66
C GLY A 120 -0.27 11.92 -0.13
N MET A 121 -1.25 11.10 0.30
CA MET A 121 -0.95 9.76 0.82
C MET A 121 -1.98 8.72 0.41
N VAL A 122 -1.46 7.54 0.04
CA VAL A 122 -2.23 6.31 -0.11
C VAL A 122 -1.61 5.25 0.80
N GLY A 123 -2.42 4.60 1.63
CA GLY A 123 -2.04 3.46 2.46
C GLY A 123 -2.32 2.11 1.80
N TYR A 124 -2.26 1.05 2.62
CA TYR A 124 -2.57 -0.33 2.22
C TYR A 124 -3.18 -1.06 3.41
N ASP A 125 -4.16 -1.94 3.21
CA ASP A 125 -4.91 -2.84 4.08
C ASP A 125 -6.37 -2.41 4.35
N ASN A 126 -6.73 -1.14 4.23
CA ASN A 126 -8.03 -0.58 4.58
C ASN A 126 -8.46 -0.89 6.02
N MET A 127 -7.54 -0.71 6.96
CA MET A 127 -7.78 -0.94 8.38
C MET A 127 -8.93 -0.07 8.90
N PRO A 128 -9.70 -0.52 9.94
CA PRO A 128 -10.86 0.21 10.45
C PRO A 128 -10.58 1.68 10.79
N PHE A 129 -9.41 1.98 11.36
CA PHE A 129 -9.02 3.35 11.71
C PHE A 129 -8.81 4.27 10.49
N SER A 130 -8.56 3.72 9.30
CA SER A 130 -8.41 4.52 8.07
C SER A 130 -9.66 5.32 7.72
N LYS A 131 -10.84 4.89 8.21
CA LYS A 131 -12.15 5.53 8.01
C LYS A 131 -12.45 6.65 9.01
N VAL A 132 -11.84 6.59 10.20
CA VAL A 132 -12.17 7.49 11.33
C VAL A 132 -11.08 8.51 11.61
N PHE A 133 -9.84 8.25 11.27
CA PHE A 133 -8.74 9.20 11.39
C PHE A 133 -8.98 10.44 10.50
N TYR A 134 -8.54 11.60 10.92
CA TYR A 134 -8.65 12.82 10.12
C TYR A 134 -7.27 13.33 9.70
N PRO A 135 -7.08 13.61 8.39
CA PRO A 135 -7.95 13.33 7.26
C PRO A 135 -8.12 11.82 6.99
N LYS A 136 -9.32 11.39 6.54
CA LYS A 136 -9.61 9.97 6.25
C LYS A 136 -8.64 9.43 5.23
N LEU A 137 -7.93 8.34 5.58
CA LEU A 137 -6.88 7.75 4.76
C LEU A 137 -7.44 7.02 3.52
N SER A 138 -6.98 7.43 2.35
CA SER A 138 -7.13 6.69 1.09
C SER A 138 -6.18 5.49 1.13
N THR A 139 -6.65 4.32 0.73
CA THR A 139 -5.87 3.08 0.93
C THR A 139 -6.25 2.01 -0.07
N ILE A 140 -5.42 1.01 -0.21
CA ILE A 140 -5.74 -0.22 -0.96
C ILE A 140 -6.48 -1.17 -0.03
N ASN A 141 -7.65 -1.63 -0.45
CA ASN A 141 -8.47 -2.60 0.29
C ASN A 141 -7.97 -4.02 0.06
N THR A 142 -7.87 -4.77 1.15
CA THR A 142 -7.67 -6.21 1.17
C THR A 142 -8.88 -6.84 1.84
N ASP A 143 -9.67 -7.64 1.10
CA ASP A 143 -10.87 -8.26 1.64
C ASP A 143 -10.52 -9.50 2.46
N LEU A 144 -10.41 -9.32 3.78
CA LEU A 144 -10.09 -10.42 4.70
C LEU A 144 -11.21 -11.48 4.77
N ASN A 145 -12.46 -11.13 4.48
CA ASN A 145 -13.55 -12.11 4.41
C ASN A 145 -13.36 -13.02 3.21
N LEU A 146 -13.10 -12.44 2.04
CA LEU A 146 -12.78 -13.21 0.84
C LEU A 146 -11.55 -14.12 1.05
N LEU A 147 -10.52 -13.63 1.75
CA LEU A 147 -9.36 -14.45 2.10
C LEU A 147 -9.75 -15.66 2.97
N ALA A 148 -10.55 -15.41 4.02
CA ALA A 148 -11.00 -16.47 4.93
C ALA A 148 -11.89 -17.50 4.21
N GLU A 149 -12.85 -17.05 3.42
CA GLU A 149 -13.73 -17.92 2.63
C GLU A 149 -12.93 -18.79 1.65
N THR A 150 -12.04 -18.18 0.86
CA THR A 150 -11.19 -18.89 -0.10
C THR A 150 -10.29 -19.92 0.60
N ALA A 151 -9.72 -19.56 1.75
CA ALA A 151 -8.89 -20.47 2.53
C ALA A 151 -9.68 -21.68 3.06
N LEU A 152 -10.90 -21.45 3.57
CA LEU A 152 -11.78 -22.52 4.05
C LEU A 152 -12.22 -23.46 2.93
N GLU A 153 -12.59 -22.92 1.76
CA GLU A 153 -12.98 -23.71 0.60
C GLU A 153 -11.81 -24.56 0.10
N THR A 154 -10.62 -23.96 0.01
CA THR A 154 -9.40 -24.66 -0.38
C THR A 154 -9.11 -25.82 0.59
N LEU A 155 -9.15 -25.56 1.89
CA LEU A 155 -8.94 -26.58 2.92
C LEU A 155 -9.98 -27.71 2.84
N ARG A 156 -11.27 -27.37 2.66
CA ARG A 156 -12.35 -28.37 2.47
C ARG A 156 -12.10 -29.24 1.25
N SER A 157 -11.67 -28.65 0.15
CA SER A 157 -11.32 -29.37 -1.07
C SER A 157 -10.15 -30.34 -0.84
N MET A 158 -9.11 -29.89 -0.12
CA MET A 158 -7.97 -30.73 0.22
C MET A 158 -8.35 -31.94 1.09
N ILE A 159 -9.25 -31.78 2.05
CA ILE A 159 -9.72 -32.85 2.93
C ILE A 159 -10.54 -33.88 2.16
N ARG A 160 -11.39 -33.41 1.22
CA ARG A 160 -12.24 -34.31 0.43
C ARG A 160 -11.47 -35.10 -0.63
N ASN A 161 -10.44 -34.51 -1.24
CA ASN A 161 -9.63 -35.13 -2.27
C ASN A 161 -8.44 -35.87 -1.65
N LYS A 162 -8.54 -37.21 -1.52
CA LYS A 162 -7.44 -38.04 -1.00
C LYS A 162 -6.18 -38.00 -1.87
N ASP A 163 -6.31 -37.63 -3.16
CA ASP A 163 -5.22 -37.49 -4.13
C ASP A 163 -4.55 -36.10 -4.15
N TYR A 164 -5.01 -35.17 -3.32
CA TYR A 164 -4.43 -33.82 -3.25
C TYR A 164 -2.93 -33.81 -2.86
N LYS A 165 -2.41 -34.96 -2.44
CA LYS A 165 -1.03 -35.10 -1.92
C LYS A 165 0.09 -34.80 -2.91
N ARG A 166 -0.19 -34.47 -4.20
CA ARG A 166 0.90 -34.40 -5.21
C ARG A 166 0.77 -33.37 -6.33
N THR A 167 -0.26 -32.60 -6.42
CA THR A 167 -0.45 -31.73 -7.58
C THR A 167 -0.37 -30.26 -7.19
N SER A 168 0.80 -29.70 -7.43
CA SER A 168 1.08 -28.28 -7.61
C SER A 168 0.81 -27.35 -6.42
N SER A 169 1.86 -26.69 -5.97
CA SER A 169 1.78 -25.41 -5.24
C SER A 169 1.08 -24.37 -6.13
N THR A 170 -0.24 -24.30 -6.03
CA THR A 170 -1.01 -23.25 -6.71
C THR A 170 -1.01 -22.00 -5.85
N THR A 171 -0.73 -20.86 -6.47
CA THR A 171 -0.91 -19.56 -5.82
C THR A 171 -2.20 -18.94 -6.33
N THR A 172 -3.13 -18.66 -5.43
CA THR A 172 -4.35 -17.90 -5.70
C THR A 172 -4.12 -16.46 -5.32
N LEU A 173 -4.19 -15.55 -6.30
CA LEU A 173 -4.11 -14.12 -6.09
C LEU A 173 -5.52 -13.56 -5.91
N LEU A 174 -5.79 -12.96 -4.77
CA LEU A 174 -7.05 -12.28 -4.48
C LEU A 174 -6.97 -10.82 -4.96
N PRO A 175 -8.06 -10.30 -5.53
CA PRO A 175 -8.10 -8.93 -6.02
C PRO A 175 -7.97 -7.93 -4.88
N VAL A 176 -7.48 -6.74 -5.24
CA VAL A 176 -7.40 -5.57 -4.37
C VAL A 176 -8.01 -4.38 -5.09
N GLU A 177 -8.46 -3.38 -4.32
CA GLU A 177 -9.10 -2.20 -4.90
C GLU A 177 -8.66 -0.91 -4.21
N MET A 178 -8.69 0.21 -4.94
CA MET A 178 -8.39 1.53 -4.40
C MET A 178 -9.60 2.14 -3.72
N VAL A 179 -9.52 2.35 -2.41
CA VAL A 179 -10.52 3.08 -1.63
C VAL A 179 -10.13 4.55 -1.52
N LYS A 180 -10.79 5.39 -2.31
CA LYS A 180 -10.54 6.83 -2.34
C LYS A 180 -11.20 7.51 -1.14
N ARG A 181 -10.42 8.30 -0.40
CA ARG A 181 -10.89 9.16 0.69
C ARG A 181 -10.28 10.56 0.56
N ARG A 182 -9.69 11.12 1.63
CA ARG A 182 -9.28 12.52 1.63
C ARG A 182 -7.78 12.76 1.49
N THR A 183 -6.92 11.76 1.67
CA THR A 183 -5.46 11.96 1.76
C THR A 183 -4.72 11.95 0.43
N HIS A 184 -5.33 11.51 -0.68
CA HIS A 184 -4.61 11.31 -1.95
C HIS A 184 -4.82 12.43 -2.98
N THR A 185 -5.76 13.37 -2.76
CA THR A 185 -6.08 14.44 -3.73
C THR A 185 -5.08 15.58 -3.62
N ASN A 186 -4.49 16.04 -4.73
CA ASN A 186 -3.62 17.21 -4.72
C ASN A 186 -4.46 18.49 -4.57
N ALA A 187 -4.22 19.26 -3.52
CA ALA A 187 -4.96 20.52 -3.24
C ALA A 187 -4.80 21.56 -4.35
N ASN A 188 -3.66 21.57 -5.03
CA ASN A 188 -3.41 22.52 -6.13
C ASN A 188 -4.29 22.25 -7.37
N LYS A 189 -4.83 21.04 -7.51
CA LYS A 189 -5.77 20.70 -8.58
C LYS A 189 -7.21 21.10 -8.27
N LEU A 190 -7.55 21.32 -7.00
CA LEU A 190 -8.90 21.73 -6.58
C LEU A 190 -9.13 23.25 -6.79
N GLN A 191 -8.07 24.04 -6.99
CA GLN A 191 -8.16 25.50 -7.23
C GLN A 191 -8.18 25.87 -8.72
N SER A 192 -8.05 24.90 -9.63
CA SER A 192 -7.98 25.11 -11.08
C SER A 192 -9.25 24.66 -11.84
N ASN A 193 -10.35 24.40 -11.12
CA ASN A 193 -11.70 24.18 -11.67
C ASN A 193 -12.65 25.26 -11.06
#